data_e82a1585210064815076cff116becfe9
#
_entry.id   e82a1585210064815076cff116becfe9
#
_cell.length_a   1.000
_cell.length_b   1.000
_cell.length_c   1.000
_cell.angle_alpha   90.00
_cell.angle_beta   90.00
_cell.angle_gamma   90.00
#
_symmetry.space_group_name_H-M   'P 1'
#
loop_
_entity.id
_entity.type
_entity.pdbx_description
1 polymer ?
#
loop_
_entity_poly.entity_id
_entity_poly.type
_entity_poly.pdbx_seq_one_letter_code
_entity_poly.pdbx_strand_id
1 'polypeptide(L)'
;MAGRVTVKLDRAHLAARFRVARDHVGPIMAQQVLDDCRPFTPHDQGTLEDSGRVEKIGEDWCATWNTVYAAYQYYGCWPDGSHRITQHDTSINAQATTMWAEAARKQYGKDWEKVFALEHVKGATR
;
A
#
# COMPACT_ATOMS: atom_id res chain seq x y z
N MET A 1 4.57 -21.25 -1.57
CA MET A 1 4.44 -20.14 -0.62
C MET A 1 3.30 -19.24 -1.05
N ALA A 2 2.32 -19.11 -0.21
CA ALA A 2 1.24 -18.15 -0.42
C ALA A 2 1.47 -16.92 0.45
N GLY A 3 0.92 -15.80 0.06
CA GLY A 3 1.11 -14.61 0.88
C GLY A 3 0.16 -13.50 0.51
N ARG A 4 -0.13 -12.68 1.51
CA ARG A 4 -0.92 -11.48 1.36
C ARG A 4 -0.09 -10.30 1.85
N VAL A 5 0.00 -9.26 1.03
CA VAL A 5 0.64 -8.00 1.43
C VAL A 5 -0.46 -7.03 1.80
N THR A 6 -0.38 -6.50 3.01
CA THR A 6 -1.33 -5.52 3.53
C THR A 6 -0.56 -4.31 4.02
N VAL A 7 -0.90 -3.15 3.48
CA VAL A 7 -0.35 -1.87 3.92
C VAL A 7 -1.44 -1.16 4.70
N LYS A 8 -1.26 -1.06 6.01
CA LYS A 8 -2.18 -0.36 6.89
C LYS A 8 -1.79 1.11 6.97
N LEU A 9 -2.79 1.96 6.99
CA LEU A 9 -2.55 3.35 7.36
C LEU A 9 -2.09 3.39 8.81
N ASP A 10 -1.15 4.27 9.13
CA ASP A 10 -0.65 4.41 10.50
C ASP A 10 -1.75 5.00 11.37
N ARG A 11 -2.53 4.10 11.93
CA ARG A 11 -3.69 4.43 12.71
C ARG A 11 -3.34 5.13 14.03
N ALA A 12 -2.26 4.68 14.67
CA ALA A 12 -1.85 5.28 15.93
C ALA A 12 -1.48 6.75 15.75
N HIS A 13 -0.84 7.06 14.63
CA HIS A 13 -0.40 8.42 14.33
C HIS A 13 -1.56 9.31 13.86
N LEU A 14 -2.47 8.75 13.06
CA LEU A 14 -3.55 9.52 12.42
C LEU A 14 -4.84 9.51 13.22
N ALA A 15 -5.26 8.35 13.71
CA ALA A 15 -6.59 8.18 14.29
C ALA A 15 -6.72 8.74 15.70
N ALA A 16 -5.62 8.85 16.46
CA ALA A 16 -5.67 9.45 17.79
C ALA A 16 -6.22 10.89 17.75
N ARG A 17 -5.98 11.60 16.66
CA ARG A 17 -6.40 12.97 16.46
C ARG A 17 -7.71 13.12 15.68
N PHE A 18 -8.12 12.10 14.92
CA PHE A 18 -9.11 12.28 13.86
C PHE A 18 -10.13 11.13 13.75
N ARG A 19 -10.54 10.55 14.87
CA ARG A 19 -11.46 9.41 14.88
C ARG A 19 -12.76 9.62 14.11
N VAL A 20 -13.32 10.80 14.21
CA VAL A 20 -14.65 11.10 13.66
C VAL A 20 -14.66 10.98 12.13
N ALA A 21 -13.56 11.31 11.49
CA ALA A 21 -13.47 11.31 10.04
C ALA A 21 -12.88 10.02 9.45
N ARG A 22 -12.62 9.01 10.27
CA ARG A 22 -11.89 7.81 9.85
C ARG A 22 -12.51 7.11 8.64
N ASP A 23 -13.83 6.91 8.65
CA ASP A 23 -14.48 6.19 7.56
C ASP A 23 -14.67 7.03 6.30
N HIS A 24 -14.52 8.35 6.40
CA HIS A 24 -14.44 9.21 5.23
C HIS A 24 -13.01 9.22 4.66
N VAL A 25 -12.02 9.41 5.53
CA VAL A 25 -10.62 9.58 5.11
C VAL A 25 -9.97 8.25 4.73
N GLY A 26 -10.28 7.18 5.46
CA GLY A 26 -9.61 5.90 5.31
C GLY A 26 -9.59 5.34 3.89
N PRO A 27 -10.76 5.15 3.25
CA PRO A 27 -10.77 4.62 1.88
C PRO A 27 -10.08 5.54 0.87
N ILE A 28 -10.19 6.85 1.03
CA ILE A 28 -9.52 7.83 0.15
C ILE A 28 -8.01 7.69 0.27
N MET A 29 -7.49 7.63 1.49
CA MET A 29 -6.06 7.49 1.72
C MET A 29 -5.52 6.14 1.28
N ALA A 30 -6.25 5.06 1.55
CA ALA A 30 -5.84 3.73 1.11
C ALA A 30 -5.78 3.64 -0.41
N GLN A 31 -6.73 4.27 -1.12
CA GLN A 31 -6.71 4.32 -2.57
C GLN A 31 -5.53 5.15 -3.09
N GLN A 32 -5.22 6.27 -2.44
CA GLN A 32 -4.07 7.09 -2.83
C GLN A 32 -2.77 6.32 -2.66
N VAL A 33 -2.61 5.61 -1.54
CA VAL A 33 -1.44 4.77 -1.29
C VAL A 33 -1.34 3.67 -2.35
N LEU A 34 -2.45 3.01 -2.66
CA LEU A 34 -2.51 1.97 -3.68
C LEU A 34 -2.05 2.49 -5.04
N ASP A 35 -2.58 3.65 -5.45
CA ASP A 35 -2.26 4.26 -6.74
C ASP A 35 -0.78 4.66 -6.81
N ASP A 36 -0.25 5.24 -5.73
CA ASP A 36 1.14 5.69 -5.69
C ASP A 36 2.13 4.53 -5.57
N CYS A 37 1.69 3.37 -5.10
CA CYS A 37 2.50 2.16 -5.09
C CYS A 37 2.66 1.53 -6.47
N ARG A 38 1.73 1.80 -7.40
CA ARG A 38 1.71 1.12 -8.70
C ARG A 38 3.03 1.23 -9.47
N PRO A 39 3.68 2.40 -9.58
CA PRO A 39 4.95 2.49 -10.31
C PRO A 39 6.08 1.64 -9.71
N PHE A 40 5.98 1.32 -8.43
CA PHE A 40 7.01 0.55 -7.71
C PHE A 40 6.67 -0.92 -7.58
N THR A 41 5.47 -1.33 -7.98
CA THR A 41 5.01 -2.71 -7.88
C THR A 41 5.51 -3.50 -9.09
N PRO A 42 6.14 -4.68 -8.89
CA PRO A 42 6.49 -5.54 -10.01
C PRO A 42 5.27 -5.93 -10.83
N HIS A 43 5.41 -5.90 -12.15
CA HIS A 43 4.28 -6.15 -13.03
C HIS A 43 3.76 -7.60 -12.93
N ASP A 44 4.67 -8.57 -12.97
CA ASP A 44 4.34 -10.01 -12.84
C ASP A 44 3.15 -10.39 -13.74
N GLN A 45 3.24 -10.09 -15.03
CA GLN A 45 2.19 -10.30 -16.04
C GLN A 45 0.89 -9.57 -15.70
N GLY A 46 0.95 -8.53 -14.86
CA GLY A 46 -0.21 -7.76 -14.45
C GLY A 46 -0.98 -8.33 -13.27
N THR A 47 -0.78 -9.60 -12.93
CA THR A 47 -1.53 -10.27 -11.87
C THR A 47 -1.34 -9.60 -10.51
N LEU A 48 -0.09 -9.28 -10.17
CA LEU A 48 0.23 -8.65 -8.89
C LEU A 48 -0.38 -7.26 -8.78
N GLU A 49 -0.19 -6.40 -9.78
CA GLU A 49 -0.78 -5.06 -9.81
C GLU A 49 -2.30 -5.11 -9.75
N ASP A 50 -2.90 -6.00 -10.56
CA ASP A 50 -4.34 -6.09 -10.67
C ASP A 50 -4.99 -6.65 -9.40
N SER A 51 -4.22 -7.32 -8.54
CA SER A 51 -4.72 -7.79 -7.25
C SER A 51 -4.82 -6.69 -6.20
N GLY A 52 -4.22 -5.53 -6.47
CA GLY A 52 -4.25 -4.39 -5.54
C GLY A 52 -5.66 -3.88 -5.32
N ARG A 53 -6.04 -3.72 -4.06
CA ARG A 53 -7.37 -3.22 -3.71
C ARG A 53 -7.35 -2.56 -2.35
N VAL A 54 -8.38 -1.76 -2.10
CA VAL A 54 -8.65 -1.16 -0.79
C VAL A 54 -9.60 -2.07 -0.04
N GLU A 55 -9.26 -2.40 1.20
CA GLU A 55 -10.08 -3.24 2.06
C GLU A 55 -10.13 -2.66 3.47
N LYS A 56 -11.26 -2.83 4.14
CA LYS A 56 -11.36 -2.55 5.57
C LYS A 56 -11.16 -3.86 6.32
N ILE A 57 -10.10 -3.92 7.13
CA ILE A 57 -9.75 -5.11 7.92
C ILE A 57 -9.87 -4.72 9.39
N GLY A 58 -10.89 -5.25 10.08
CA GLY A 58 -11.24 -4.75 11.40
C GLY A 58 -11.68 -3.30 11.30
N GLU A 59 -10.99 -2.40 11.98
CA GLU A 59 -11.25 -0.97 11.91
C GLU A 59 -10.27 -0.21 11.03
N ASP A 60 -9.32 -0.92 10.41
CA ASP A 60 -8.26 -0.31 9.63
C ASP A 60 -8.57 -0.39 8.14
N TRP A 61 -8.37 0.73 7.44
CA TRP A 61 -8.40 0.77 6.00
C TRP A 61 -7.01 0.42 5.46
N CYS A 62 -6.94 -0.46 4.48
CA CYS A 62 -5.69 -1.04 4.00
C CYS A 62 -5.64 -1.08 2.49
N ALA A 63 -4.44 -0.93 1.94
CA ALA A 63 -4.13 -1.33 0.58
C ALA A 63 -3.59 -2.76 0.64
N THR A 64 -4.14 -3.68 -0.16
CA THR A 64 -3.75 -5.08 -0.13
C THR A 64 -3.45 -5.60 -1.53
N TRP A 65 -2.51 -6.52 -1.60
CA TRP A 65 -2.19 -7.30 -2.80
C TRP A 65 -2.25 -8.77 -2.40
N ASN A 66 -3.04 -9.54 -3.12
CA ASN A 66 -3.35 -10.92 -2.71
C ASN A 66 -3.18 -11.90 -3.88
N THR A 67 -1.94 -12.18 -4.22
CA THR A 67 -1.58 -13.28 -5.12
C THR A 67 -0.74 -14.30 -4.38
N VAL A 68 -0.57 -15.48 -4.98
CA VAL A 68 0.22 -16.56 -4.36
C VAL A 68 1.62 -16.09 -4.00
N TYR A 69 2.23 -15.24 -4.84
CA TYR A 69 3.61 -14.80 -4.66
C TYR A 69 3.72 -13.35 -4.17
N ALA A 70 2.63 -12.72 -3.73
CA ALA A 70 2.66 -11.31 -3.33
C ALA A 70 3.69 -11.06 -2.22
N ALA A 71 3.66 -11.84 -1.15
CA ALA A 71 4.59 -11.67 -0.04
C ALA A 71 6.04 -11.93 -0.46
N TYR A 72 6.26 -12.94 -1.31
CA TYR A 72 7.58 -13.24 -1.84
C TYR A 72 8.14 -12.06 -2.64
N GLN A 73 7.33 -11.50 -3.54
CA GLN A 73 7.73 -10.34 -4.32
C GLN A 73 7.99 -9.11 -3.43
N TYR A 74 7.14 -8.90 -2.43
CA TYR A 74 7.26 -7.75 -1.54
C TYR A 74 8.52 -7.80 -0.69
N TYR A 75 8.77 -8.94 -0.04
CA TYR A 75 9.93 -9.08 0.86
C TYR A 75 11.20 -9.49 0.11
N GLY A 76 11.06 -9.96 -1.12
CA GLY A 76 12.21 -10.32 -1.96
C GLY A 76 12.85 -11.65 -1.62
N CYS A 77 12.23 -12.45 -0.75
CA CYS A 77 12.74 -13.75 -0.34
C CYS A 77 11.65 -14.56 0.35
N TRP A 78 11.90 -15.85 0.57
CA TRP A 78 11.04 -16.68 1.38
C TRP A 78 11.16 -16.28 2.86
N PRO A 79 10.20 -16.69 3.73
CA PRO A 79 10.22 -16.29 5.15
C PRO A 79 11.49 -16.68 5.91
N ASP A 80 12.20 -17.73 5.47
CA ASP A 80 13.47 -18.16 6.09
C ASP A 80 14.67 -17.39 5.55
N GLY A 81 14.47 -16.42 4.67
CA GLY A 81 15.53 -15.61 4.07
C GLY A 81 16.18 -16.24 2.84
N SER A 82 15.77 -17.45 2.45
CA SER A 82 16.28 -18.10 1.24
C SER A 82 15.54 -17.68 -0.01
N HIS A 83 16.00 -18.12 -1.17
CA HIS A 83 15.37 -17.85 -2.48
C HIS A 83 15.19 -16.35 -2.73
N ARG A 84 16.26 -15.58 -2.56
CA ARG A 84 16.23 -14.13 -2.75
C ARG A 84 15.99 -13.76 -4.20
N ILE A 85 15.14 -12.77 -4.40
CA ILE A 85 14.94 -12.14 -5.70
C ILE A 85 16.13 -11.22 -5.96
N THR A 86 16.84 -11.42 -7.07
CA THR A 86 17.97 -10.57 -7.45
C THR A 86 17.57 -9.47 -8.42
N GLN A 87 16.45 -9.65 -9.10
CA GLN A 87 15.97 -8.67 -10.08
C GLN A 87 14.47 -8.83 -10.26
N HIS A 88 13.76 -7.71 -10.18
CA HIS A 88 12.33 -7.65 -10.49
C HIS A 88 12.12 -7.36 -11.98
N ASP A 89 10.94 -7.71 -12.48
CA ASP A 89 10.53 -7.33 -13.82
C ASP A 89 10.29 -5.81 -13.84
N THR A 90 11.13 -5.09 -14.57
CA THR A 90 11.03 -3.64 -14.74
C THR A 90 10.60 -3.24 -16.15
N SER A 91 10.12 -4.19 -16.96
CA SER A 91 9.77 -3.92 -18.36
C SER A 91 8.56 -2.98 -18.48
N ILE A 92 7.62 -3.04 -17.54
CA ILE A 92 6.44 -2.17 -17.52
C ILE A 92 6.63 -1.06 -16.48
N ASN A 93 6.95 -1.42 -15.23
CA ASN A 93 7.21 -0.46 -14.16
C ASN A 93 8.72 -0.39 -13.92
N ALA A 94 9.35 0.62 -14.49
CA ALA A 94 10.80 0.75 -14.45
C ALA A 94 11.35 0.88 -13.03
N GLN A 95 10.52 1.31 -12.07
CA GLN A 95 10.91 1.50 -10.67
C GLN A 95 10.48 0.32 -9.78
N ALA A 96 10.05 -0.79 -10.36
CA ALA A 96 9.61 -1.97 -9.59
C ALA A 96 10.70 -2.42 -8.62
N THR A 97 10.30 -2.68 -7.38
CA THR A 97 11.23 -3.02 -6.30
C THR A 97 10.53 -3.83 -5.21
N THR A 98 11.33 -4.47 -4.35
CA THR A 98 10.81 -5.02 -3.10
C THR A 98 10.30 -3.88 -2.22
N MET A 99 9.43 -4.20 -1.29
CA MET A 99 8.87 -3.22 -0.35
C MET A 99 8.36 -1.96 -1.05
N TRP A 100 7.56 -2.16 -2.09
CA TRP A 100 7.09 -1.05 -2.94
C TRP A 100 6.30 0.00 -2.17
N ALA A 101 5.62 -0.37 -1.08
CA ALA A 101 4.93 0.62 -0.25
C ALA A 101 5.90 1.56 0.45
N GLU A 102 7.05 1.05 0.91
CA GLU A 102 8.08 1.90 1.50
C GLU A 102 8.72 2.82 0.46
N ALA A 103 8.95 2.31 -0.75
CA ALA A 103 9.47 3.12 -1.85
C ALA A 103 8.50 4.26 -2.19
N ALA A 104 7.20 3.96 -2.28
CA ALA A 104 6.17 4.95 -2.53
C ALA A 104 6.09 5.97 -1.39
N ARG A 105 6.18 5.52 -0.14
CA ARG A 105 6.15 6.41 1.02
C ARG A 105 7.30 7.41 1.02
N LYS A 106 8.49 6.97 0.63
CA LYS A 106 9.64 7.87 0.55
C LYS A 106 9.43 9.00 -0.45
N GLN A 107 8.74 8.71 -1.55
CA GLN A 107 8.50 9.69 -2.60
C GLN A 107 7.25 10.52 -2.35
N TYR A 108 6.17 9.93 -1.86
CA TYR A 108 4.85 10.56 -1.79
C TYR A 108 4.32 10.78 -0.38
N GLY A 109 5.04 10.37 0.66
CA GLY A 109 4.54 10.43 2.03
C GLY A 109 4.07 11.82 2.48
N LYS A 110 4.76 12.88 2.04
CA LYS A 110 4.35 14.25 2.37
C LYS A 110 3.06 14.64 1.66
N ASP A 111 2.87 14.17 0.44
CA ASP A 111 1.63 14.40 -0.30
C ASP A 111 0.46 13.67 0.37
N TRP A 112 0.70 12.47 0.88
CA TRP A 112 -0.31 11.72 1.63
C TRP A 112 -0.76 12.48 2.88
N GLU A 113 0.18 13.09 3.60
CA GLU A 113 -0.16 13.92 4.76
C GLU A 113 -1.07 15.08 4.39
N LYS A 114 -0.80 15.73 3.27
CA LYS A 114 -1.62 16.84 2.78
C LYS A 114 -3.02 16.38 2.38
N VAL A 115 -3.12 15.28 1.67
CA VAL A 115 -4.42 14.71 1.28
C VAL A 115 -5.21 14.31 2.52
N PHE A 116 -4.56 13.68 3.48
CA PHE A 116 -5.18 13.30 4.75
C PHE A 116 -5.77 14.53 5.46
N ALA A 117 -4.98 15.58 5.62
CA ALA A 117 -5.43 16.79 6.30
C ALA A 117 -6.63 17.42 5.62
N LEU A 118 -6.60 17.52 4.28
CA LEU A 118 -7.70 18.10 3.50
C LEU A 118 -8.98 17.26 3.61
N GLU A 119 -8.88 15.96 3.44
CA GLU A 119 -10.05 15.08 3.47
C GLU A 119 -10.60 14.92 4.89
N HIS A 120 -9.76 15.00 5.91
CA HIS A 120 -10.21 15.00 7.29
C HIS A 120 -11.13 16.18 7.57
N VAL A 121 -10.76 17.37 7.14
CA VAL A 121 -11.59 18.57 7.32
C VAL A 121 -12.94 18.37 6.63
N LYS A 122 -12.96 17.85 5.42
CA LYS A 122 -14.21 17.54 4.70
C LYS A 122 -15.08 16.55 5.46
N GLY A 123 -14.46 15.48 5.99
CA GLY A 123 -15.17 14.45 6.75
C GLY A 123 -15.75 14.98 8.06
N ALA A 124 -15.03 15.84 8.73
CA ALA A 124 -15.47 16.41 10.02
C ALA A 124 -16.63 17.40 9.88
N THR A 125 -16.83 17.96 8.69
CA THR A 125 -17.91 18.92 8.45
C THR A 125 -19.19 18.27 7.92
N ARG A 126 -19.19 16.96 7.74
CA ARG A 126 -20.37 16.20 7.32
C ARG A 126 -21.22 15.77 8.54
#